data_b03924fd5ded06e9f440a2a8d2d4b014
#
_entry.id   b03924fd5ded06e9f440a2a8d2d4b014
#
_cell.length_a   1.000
_cell.length_b   1.000
_cell.length_c   1.000
_cell.angle_alpha   90.00
_cell.angle_beta   90.00
_cell.angle_gamma   90.00
#
_symmetry.space_group_name_H-M   'P 1'
#
loop_
_entity.id
_entity.type
_entity.pdbx_description
1 polymer ?
#
loop_
_entity_poly.entity_id
_entity_poly.type
_entity_poly.pdbx_seq_one_letter_code
_entity_poly.pdbx_strand_id
1 'polypeptide(L)'
;MRRSMKKGFTLIELLIVVVIIGILAAVAIPKFANTKQRASRASGLADLRNLATAQEGYFADSSRYGVTVDTLTFLNFRSSNGNRNLTILAAPGGWNATIVVPGPQTCGIFVGLAPGRPGGMPATNNDGVPVCW
;
A
#
# COMPACT_ATOMS: atom_id res chain seq x y z
N MET A 1 -48.67 4.17 44.46
CA MET A 1 -47.45 3.76 43.63
C MET A 1 -47.87 3.44 42.22
N ARG A 2 -47.55 4.27 41.23
CA ARG A 2 -47.78 3.96 39.80
C ARG A 2 -46.66 3.07 39.27
N ARG A 3 -46.97 1.81 38.95
CA ARG A 3 -46.07 0.91 38.27
C ARG A 3 -45.89 1.44 36.82
N SER A 4 -44.73 1.96 36.50
CA SER A 4 -44.33 2.28 35.14
C SER A 4 -44.23 0.95 34.35
N MET A 5 -45.17 0.73 33.43
CA MET A 5 -45.11 -0.40 32.50
C MET A 5 -43.96 -0.13 31.50
N LYS A 6 -42.88 -0.85 31.63
CA LYS A 6 -41.81 -0.85 30.63
C LYS A 6 -42.36 -1.45 29.35
N LYS A 7 -42.41 -0.65 28.28
CA LYS A 7 -42.75 -1.15 26.94
C LYS A 7 -41.62 -2.08 26.47
N GLY A 8 -41.94 -3.34 26.21
CA GLY A 8 -41.03 -4.31 25.64
C GLY A 8 -40.93 -4.16 24.12
N PHE A 9 -39.82 -4.54 23.55
CA PHE A 9 -39.64 -4.64 22.09
C PHE A 9 -40.44 -5.82 21.54
N THR A 10 -41.03 -5.66 20.36
CA THR A 10 -41.71 -6.75 19.67
C THR A 10 -40.66 -7.57 18.86
N LEU A 11 -40.96 -8.86 18.69
CA LEU A 11 -40.10 -9.76 17.93
C LEU A 11 -39.97 -9.32 16.46
N ILE A 12 -41.02 -8.73 15.89
CA ILE A 12 -41.02 -8.23 14.51
C ILE A 12 -40.17 -6.98 14.34
N GLU A 13 -40.14 -6.06 15.32
CA GLU A 13 -39.29 -4.89 15.29
C GLU A 13 -37.79 -5.29 15.26
N LEU A 14 -37.43 -6.33 16.02
CA LEU A 14 -36.06 -6.85 15.98
C LEU A 14 -35.77 -7.54 14.66
N LEU A 15 -36.72 -8.31 14.13
CA LEU A 15 -36.53 -9.05 12.87
C LEU A 15 -36.29 -8.13 11.69
N ILE A 16 -37.07 -7.08 11.49
CA ILE A 16 -36.91 -6.15 10.37
C ILE A 16 -35.58 -5.42 10.44
N VAL A 17 -35.10 -5.06 11.64
CA VAL A 17 -33.79 -4.39 11.81
C VAL A 17 -32.64 -5.29 11.37
N VAL A 18 -32.63 -6.56 11.80
CA VAL A 18 -31.55 -7.48 11.43
C VAL A 18 -31.56 -7.82 9.93
N VAL A 19 -32.74 -7.89 9.31
CA VAL A 19 -32.86 -8.09 7.87
C VAL A 19 -32.32 -6.90 7.10
N ILE A 20 -32.63 -5.67 7.47
CA ILE A 20 -32.12 -4.45 6.84
C ILE A 20 -30.59 -4.38 6.99
N ILE A 21 -30.06 -4.62 8.20
CA ILE A 21 -28.61 -4.64 8.44
C ILE A 21 -27.94 -5.71 7.58
N GLY A 22 -28.54 -6.90 7.46
CA GLY A 22 -28.01 -7.98 6.62
C GLY A 22 -27.89 -7.60 5.15
N ILE A 23 -28.91 -6.96 4.58
CA ILE A 23 -28.91 -6.49 3.19
C ILE A 23 -27.84 -5.41 2.99
N LEU A 24 -27.76 -4.43 3.89
CA LEU A 24 -26.77 -3.37 3.81
C LEU A 24 -25.33 -3.91 3.94
N ALA A 25 -25.11 -4.84 4.87
CA ALA A 25 -23.81 -5.48 5.08
C ALA A 25 -23.35 -6.27 3.84
N ALA A 26 -24.27 -6.98 3.17
CA ALA A 26 -23.95 -7.76 1.97
C ALA A 26 -23.35 -6.91 0.83
N VAL A 27 -23.77 -5.65 0.71
CA VAL A 27 -23.25 -4.72 -0.30
C VAL A 27 -22.02 -3.95 0.22
N ALA A 28 -22.01 -3.58 1.51
CA ALA A 28 -20.96 -2.74 2.08
C ALA A 28 -19.63 -3.47 2.24
N ILE A 29 -19.65 -4.75 2.64
CA ILE A 29 -18.41 -5.52 2.92
C ILE A 29 -17.50 -5.64 1.68
N PRO A 30 -17.96 -6.11 0.51
CA PRO A 30 -17.09 -6.23 -0.66
C PRO A 30 -16.60 -4.87 -1.17
N LYS A 31 -17.42 -3.82 -1.08
CA LYS A 31 -17.04 -2.47 -1.48
C LYS A 31 -15.93 -1.91 -0.59
N PHE A 32 -16.00 -2.18 0.71
CA PHE A 32 -15.00 -1.73 1.67
C PHE A 32 -13.66 -2.45 1.48
N ALA A 33 -13.67 -3.75 1.21
CA ALA A 33 -12.47 -4.54 0.91
C ALA A 33 -11.73 -3.99 -0.33
N ASN A 34 -12.44 -3.68 -1.41
CA ASN A 34 -11.87 -3.08 -2.62
C ASN A 34 -11.27 -1.70 -2.38
N THR A 35 -11.92 -0.88 -1.55
CA THR A 35 -11.43 0.46 -1.19
C THR A 35 -10.13 0.37 -0.39
N LYS A 36 -10.07 -0.54 0.58
CA LYS A 36 -8.85 -0.81 1.37
C LYS A 36 -7.68 -1.25 0.48
N GLN A 37 -7.93 -2.13 -0.47
CA GLN A 37 -6.90 -2.60 -1.41
C GLN A 37 -6.38 -1.46 -2.31
N ARG A 38 -7.26 -0.61 -2.82
CA ARG A 38 -6.86 0.59 -3.59
C ARG A 38 -6.02 1.55 -2.76
N ALA A 39 -6.38 1.78 -1.49
CA ALA A 39 -5.63 2.64 -0.59
C ALA A 39 -4.23 2.07 -0.31
N SER A 40 -4.11 0.75 -0.05
CA SER A 40 -2.83 0.08 0.14
C SER A 40 -1.94 0.19 -1.09
N ARG A 41 -2.50 0.00 -2.28
CA ARG A 41 -1.78 0.18 -3.55
C ARG A 41 -1.27 1.61 -3.73
N ALA A 42 -2.13 2.61 -3.48
CA ALA A 42 -1.75 4.02 -3.57
C ALA A 42 -0.62 4.37 -2.59
N SER A 43 -0.66 3.83 -1.37
CA SER A 43 0.39 3.97 -0.37
C SER A 43 1.73 3.38 -0.86
N GLY A 44 1.74 2.17 -1.43
CA GLY A 44 2.95 1.56 -1.97
C GLY A 44 3.56 2.35 -3.13
N LEU A 45 2.71 2.86 -4.04
CA LEU A 45 3.17 3.71 -5.13
C LEU A 45 3.75 5.05 -4.65
N ALA A 46 3.15 5.64 -3.60
CA ALA A 46 3.67 6.85 -2.98
C ALA A 46 5.04 6.62 -2.32
N ASP A 47 5.18 5.51 -1.58
CA ASP A 47 6.45 5.13 -0.96
C ASP A 47 7.56 4.95 -2.00
N LEU A 48 7.29 4.29 -3.12
CA LEU A 48 8.28 4.11 -4.18
C LEU A 48 8.70 5.43 -4.86
N ARG A 49 7.78 6.40 -5.00
CA ARG A 49 8.13 7.75 -5.47
C ARG A 49 8.98 8.51 -4.47
N ASN A 50 8.65 8.43 -3.18
CA ASN A 50 9.45 9.02 -2.12
C ASN A 50 10.84 8.38 -2.05
N LEU A 51 10.91 7.06 -2.25
CA LEU A 51 12.17 6.34 -2.35
C LEU A 51 13.00 6.82 -3.54
N ALA A 52 12.39 7.04 -4.70
CA ALA A 52 13.08 7.57 -5.86
C ALA A 52 13.69 8.96 -5.57
N THR A 53 12.93 9.84 -4.93
CA THR A 53 13.44 11.15 -4.52
C THR A 53 14.62 11.03 -3.54
N ALA A 54 14.55 10.10 -2.58
CA ALA A 54 15.63 9.86 -1.64
C ALA A 54 16.88 9.28 -2.32
N GLN A 55 16.71 8.39 -3.30
CA GLN A 55 17.80 7.83 -4.10
C GLN A 55 18.52 8.88 -4.95
N GLU A 56 17.77 9.79 -5.57
CA GLU A 56 18.37 10.89 -6.33
C GLU A 56 19.14 11.87 -5.42
N GLY A 57 18.59 12.16 -4.23
CA GLY A 57 19.30 12.95 -3.23
C GLY A 57 20.62 12.29 -2.80
N TYR A 58 20.58 10.98 -2.50
CA TYR A 58 21.77 10.23 -2.13
C TYR A 58 22.79 10.17 -3.28
N PHE A 59 22.33 10.01 -4.52
CA PHE A 59 23.19 10.00 -5.70
C PHE A 59 23.89 11.35 -5.90
N ALA A 60 23.19 12.46 -5.68
CA ALA A 60 23.77 13.80 -5.78
C ALA A 60 24.96 14.01 -4.80
N ASP A 61 24.85 13.44 -3.60
CA ASP A 61 25.90 13.58 -2.57
C ASP A 61 27.03 12.56 -2.71
N SER A 62 26.72 11.33 -3.13
CA SER A 62 27.65 10.19 -3.07
C SER A 62 28.06 9.64 -4.44
N SER A 63 27.48 10.13 -5.54
CA SER A 63 27.67 9.64 -6.93
C SER A 63 27.37 8.14 -7.11
N ARG A 64 26.53 7.57 -6.23
CA ARG A 64 26.08 6.18 -6.27
C ARG A 64 24.69 6.05 -5.67
N TYR A 65 23.94 5.02 -6.04
CA TYR A 65 22.65 4.70 -5.43
C TYR A 65 22.80 3.91 -4.13
N GLY A 66 21.92 4.14 -3.20
CA GLY A 66 21.88 3.44 -1.91
C GLY A 66 21.36 2.02 -2.06
N VAL A 67 22.04 1.07 -1.41
CA VAL A 67 21.71 -0.37 -1.47
C VAL A 67 20.93 -0.88 -0.27
N THR A 68 20.80 -0.08 0.80
CA THR A 68 20.13 -0.47 2.03
C THR A 68 19.12 0.58 2.47
N VAL A 69 18.10 0.14 3.19
CA VAL A 69 17.10 1.04 3.80
C VAL A 69 17.76 1.97 4.82
N ASP A 70 18.77 1.50 5.55
CA ASP A 70 19.49 2.31 6.53
C ASP A 70 20.16 3.52 5.90
N THR A 71 20.76 3.35 4.73
CA THR A 71 21.35 4.45 3.94
C THR A 71 20.29 5.50 3.58
N LEU A 72 19.08 5.06 3.27
CA LEU A 72 17.96 5.93 2.90
C LEU A 72 17.23 6.50 4.11
N THR A 73 17.28 5.84 5.26
CA THR A 73 16.76 6.37 6.53
C THR A 73 17.55 7.60 6.97
N PHE A 74 18.85 7.65 6.68
CA PHE A 74 19.66 8.85 6.86
C PHE A 74 19.13 10.05 6.04
N LEU A 75 18.51 9.78 4.88
CA LEU A 75 17.85 10.77 4.01
C LEU A 75 16.35 10.99 4.35
N ASN A 76 15.90 10.59 5.54
CA ASN A 76 14.51 10.70 5.99
C ASN A 76 13.48 9.88 5.18
N PHE A 77 13.90 8.85 4.44
CA PHE A 77 12.94 7.94 3.83
C PHE A 77 12.34 7.00 4.88
N ARG A 78 11.00 6.96 4.93
CA ARG A 78 10.24 5.99 5.72
C ARG A 78 9.10 5.43 4.88
N SER A 79 8.96 4.11 4.87
CA SER A 79 7.80 3.47 4.27
C SER A 79 6.54 3.72 5.11
N SER A 80 5.40 3.81 4.45
CA SER A 80 4.11 3.96 5.09
C SER A 80 3.78 2.77 5.99
N ASN A 81 2.99 3.04 7.04
CA ASN A 81 2.59 1.99 7.97
C ASN A 81 1.80 0.88 7.26
N GLY A 82 2.22 -0.36 7.46
CA GLY A 82 1.65 -1.55 6.83
C GLY A 82 2.38 -2.02 5.56
N ASN A 83 3.18 -1.19 4.90
CA ASN A 83 4.05 -1.62 3.81
C ASN A 83 5.26 -2.36 4.38
N ARG A 84 5.64 -3.48 3.76
CA ARG A 84 6.64 -4.42 4.30
C ARG A 84 7.63 -4.86 3.23
N ASN A 85 8.73 -5.46 3.69
CA ASN A 85 9.72 -6.10 2.82
C ASN A 85 10.20 -5.19 1.68
N LEU A 86 10.59 -3.96 2.02
CA LEU A 86 11.28 -3.10 1.06
C LEU A 86 12.63 -3.73 0.71
N THR A 87 12.80 -4.08 -0.54
CA THR A 87 14.06 -4.59 -1.09
C THR A 87 14.58 -3.59 -2.10
N ILE A 88 15.86 -3.25 -2.02
CA ILE A 88 16.53 -2.34 -2.94
C ILE A 88 17.73 -3.05 -3.53
N LEU A 89 17.88 -2.98 -4.84
CA LEU A 89 19.05 -3.44 -5.56
C LEU A 89 19.60 -2.24 -6.35
N ALA A 90 20.86 -1.90 -6.14
CA ALA A 90 21.52 -0.84 -6.88
C ALA A 90 22.80 -1.33 -7.53
N ALA A 91 23.10 -0.78 -8.69
CA ALA A 91 24.30 -1.06 -9.48
C ALA A 91 24.76 0.22 -10.17
N PRO A 92 25.99 0.25 -10.73
CA PRO A 92 26.41 1.36 -11.57
C PRO A 92 25.41 1.54 -12.74
N GLY A 93 24.80 2.73 -12.82
CA GLY A 93 23.85 3.07 -13.88
C GLY A 93 22.38 2.86 -13.57
N GLY A 94 22.02 2.46 -12.32
CA GLY A 94 20.61 2.40 -11.95
C GLY A 94 20.32 1.65 -10.64
N TRP A 95 19.05 1.54 -10.33
CA TRP A 95 18.55 0.80 -9.17
C TRP A 95 17.13 0.30 -9.42
N ASN A 96 16.72 -0.67 -8.63
CA ASN A 96 15.33 -1.08 -8.55
C ASN A 96 14.91 -1.31 -7.10
N ALA A 97 13.62 -1.27 -6.86
CA ALA A 97 13.07 -1.60 -5.55
C ALA A 97 11.71 -2.27 -5.68
N THR A 98 11.42 -3.11 -4.68
CA THR A 98 10.09 -3.71 -4.49
C THR A 98 9.63 -3.52 -3.06
N ILE A 99 8.32 -3.38 -2.88
CA ILE A 99 7.67 -3.26 -1.58
C ILE A 99 6.38 -4.07 -1.59
N VAL A 100 6.13 -4.81 -0.51
CA VAL A 100 4.89 -5.56 -0.33
C VAL A 100 3.89 -4.67 0.40
N VAL A 101 2.73 -4.45 -0.21
CA VAL A 101 1.64 -3.69 0.40
C VAL A 101 0.63 -4.62 1.09
N PRO A 102 -0.19 -4.12 2.03
CA PRO A 102 -1.26 -4.92 2.63
C PRO A 102 -2.21 -5.51 1.57
N GLY A 103 -2.29 -6.84 1.52
CA GLY A 103 -2.99 -7.60 0.49
C GLY A 103 -2.02 -8.48 -0.31
N PRO A 104 -2.46 -9.07 -1.44
CA PRO A 104 -1.64 -9.99 -2.22
C PRO A 104 -0.73 -9.30 -3.25
N GLN A 105 -0.54 -7.99 -3.17
CA GLN A 105 0.15 -7.21 -4.19
C GLN A 105 1.58 -6.84 -3.79
N THR A 106 2.46 -6.84 -4.78
CA THR A 106 3.80 -6.27 -4.72
C THR A 106 3.84 -5.05 -5.63
N CYS A 107 4.46 -3.97 -5.15
CA CYS A 107 4.72 -2.79 -5.98
C CYS A 107 6.23 -2.66 -6.19
N GLY A 108 6.64 -2.13 -7.34
CA GLY A 108 8.05 -1.94 -7.65
C GLY A 108 8.28 -0.78 -8.59
N ILE A 109 9.54 -0.37 -8.65
CA ILE A 109 10.08 0.68 -9.51
C ILE A 109 11.47 0.24 -9.99
N PHE A 110 11.87 0.69 -11.16
CA PHE A 110 13.26 0.61 -11.62
C PHE A 110 13.67 1.95 -12.24
N VAL A 111 14.94 2.27 -12.14
CA VAL A 111 15.55 3.48 -12.71
C VAL A 111 16.87 3.09 -13.34
N GLY A 112 17.07 3.44 -14.62
CA GLY A 112 18.26 3.10 -15.38
C GLY A 112 18.26 1.66 -15.91
N LEU A 113 19.41 1.26 -16.49
CA LEU A 113 19.56 -0.03 -17.17
C LEU A 113 19.93 -1.19 -16.24
N ALA A 114 20.59 -0.90 -15.15
CA ALA A 114 21.05 -1.89 -14.18
C ALA A 114 20.56 -1.51 -12.78
N PRO A 115 20.16 -2.45 -11.94
CA PRO A 115 20.18 -3.91 -12.10
C PRO A 115 18.99 -4.47 -12.92
N GLY A 116 18.24 -3.62 -13.62
CA GLY A 116 17.11 -4.03 -14.42
C GLY A 116 15.78 -4.02 -13.65
N ARG A 117 14.75 -4.57 -14.25
CA ARG A 117 13.40 -4.62 -13.67
C ARG A 117 13.29 -5.66 -12.56
N PRO A 118 12.54 -5.38 -11.48
CA PRO A 118 12.20 -6.39 -10.49
C PRO A 118 11.45 -7.58 -11.11
N GLY A 119 11.64 -8.77 -10.56
CA GLY A 119 10.91 -9.96 -10.97
C GLY A 119 9.39 -9.78 -10.83
N GLY A 120 8.63 -10.20 -11.83
CA GLY A 120 7.18 -10.09 -11.86
C GLY A 120 6.62 -8.74 -12.31
N MET A 121 7.44 -7.70 -12.45
CA MET A 121 7.01 -6.40 -12.96
C MET A 121 6.64 -6.50 -14.45
N PRO A 122 5.49 -5.92 -14.88
CA PRO A 122 5.09 -5.92 -16.28
C PRO A 122 6.15 -5.35 -17.22
N ALA A 123 6.39 -6.00 -18.36
CA ALA A 123 7.38 -5.58 -19.35
C ALA A 123 7.09 -4.21 -19.98
N THR A 124 5.84 -3.79 -19.96
CA THR A 124 5.36 -2.51 -20.49
C THR A 124 5.61 -1.32 -19.57
N ASN A 125 6.12 -1.56 -18.34
CA ASN A 125 6.37 -0.46 -17.41
C ASN A 125 7.57 0.39 -17.84
N ASN A 126 7.44 1.70 -17.66
CA ASN A 126 8.47 2.67 -18.02
C ASN A 126 9.47 2.89 -16.88
N ASP A 127 10.68 3.31 -17.25
CA ASP A 127 11.72 3.74 -16.32
C ASP A 127 11.22 4.86 -15.39
N GLY A 128 11.51 4.74 -14.12
CA GLY A 128 11.11 5.71 -13.09
C GLY A 128 9.62 5.69 -12.71
N VAL A 129 8.79 4.84 -13.32
CA VAL A 129 7.35 4.75 -13.04
C VAL A 129 7.07 3.57 -12.12
N PRO A 130 6.58 3.78 -10.88
CA PRO A 130 6.22 2.68 -10.01
C PRO A 130 4.89 2.03 -10.43
N VAL A 131 4.80 0.72 -10.31
CA VAL A 131 3.62 -0.08 -10.61
C VAL A 131 3.41 -1.17 -9.57
N CYS A 132 2.15 -1.60 -9.36
CA CYS A 132 1.82 -2.77 -8.53
C CYS A 132 1.21 -3.89 -9.39
N TRP A 133 1.57 -5.15 -9.09
CA TRP A 133 1.10 -6.37 -9.75
C TRP A 133 0.76 -7.47 -8.76
#